data_640c6d23c7a8e779824bbc6d46c65e5c
#
_entry.id   640c6d23c7a8e779824bbc6d46c65e5c
#
_cell.length_a   1.000
_cell.length_b   1.000
_cell.length_c   1.000
_cell.angle_alpha   90.00
_cell.angle_beta   90.00
_cell.angle_gamma   90.00
#
_symmetry.space_group_name_H-M   'P 1'
#
loop_
_entity.id
_entity.type
_entity.pdbx_description
1 polymer ?
#
loop_
_entity_poly.entity_id
_entity_poly.type
_entity_poly.pdbx_seq_one_letter_code
_entity_poly.pdbx_strand_id
1 'polypeptide(L)'
;MRIAAPAATCLQPPRYVVQPVARLLLSCWLCLALSGCATLTTPAAMDDTPLRERAVTATLRNVQVSATVLSAEDNRNFFGTDINDTGVQTVWVEIVNHSPHMLWLLRSGTDPDYFSPLEVAWSYHGLLSTEANNQIDEHFDQLSIDSLIPRGETRSGFLYVNPHHGIRILNIDLLGQQTTIPFTLFPPVPGEQDESSLDEIRAYITESSNTDYQDETAFRQALEQLPCCTTGAQGALETGPVNLVLIGKLTDIGAALIHRDYRHVATPADTTQQLFGRPPDLVARKTGQGGVPANWVRLWVAPLLYQGQPVLVGQAGRPVGGRFIPADGTPPRLHPDVDETRSYVIQDLLYSGGLAQLGFVEGVPAVSVEQWRNHPGDFNYHTDGLRAVFFLVTRPLSLPDVEVLDWVPALDRQAAEAAENKPLENTDEPHAY
;
A
#
# COMPACT_ATOMS: atom_id res chain seq x y z
N MET A 1 36.40 21.01 -89.82
CA MET A 1 37.02 21.83 -88.77
C MET A 1 36.82 21.08 -87.45
N ARG A 2 37.90 20.34 -87.03
CA ARG A 2 37.87 19.51 -85.82
C ARG A 2 38.51 20.34 -84.70
N ILE A 3 37.83 20.48 -83.57
CA ILE A 3 38.37 21.10 -82.40
C ILE A 3 38.58 19.99 -81.38
N ALA A 4 39.81 19.83 -80.93
CA ALA A 4 40.24 18.84 -79.98
C ALA A 4 39.89 19.26 -78.54
N ALA A 5 39.42 18.30 -77.70
CA ALA A 5 39.17 18.45 -76.26
C ALA A 5 40.46 18.22 -75.48
N PRO A 6 40.71 18.95 -74.38
CA PRO A 6 41.89 18.72 -73.52
C PRO A 6 41.68 17.58 -72.56
N ALA A 7 42.72 16.84 -72.25
CA ALA A 7 42.81 15.69 -71.37
C ALA A 7 42.61 16.14 -69.90
N ALA A 8 41.71 15.43 -69.18
CA ALA A 8 41.48 15.58 -67.77
C ALA A 8 42.57 14.79 -66.98
N THR A 9 43.37 15.52 -66.18
CA THR A 9 44.34 14.97 -65.25
C THR A 9 43.64 14.44 -64.01
N CYS A 10 43.70 13.13 -63.78
CA CYS A 10 43.19 12.46 -62.61
C CYS A 10 44.07 12.76 -61.41
N LEU A 11 43.59 13.58 -60.47
CA LEU A 11 44.22 13.80 -59.15
C LEU A 11 43.79 12.66 -58.23
N GLN A 12 44.75 11.85 -57.80
CA GLN A 12 44.58 10.85 -56.74
C GLN A 12 44.35 11.53 -55.39
N PRO A 13 43.39 11.08 -54.58
CA PRO A 13 43.21 11.61 -53.21
C PRO A 13 44.35 11.16 -52.28
N PRO A 14 44.73 12.00 -51.31
CA PRO A 14 45.82 11.65 -50.37
C PRO A 14 45.39 10.50 -49.47
N ARG A 15 46.23 9.48 -49.34
CA ARG A 15 46.11 8.41 -48.37
C ARG A 15 46.37 8.99 -46.98
N TYR A 16 45.33 9.19 -46.20
CA TYR A 16 45.44 9.45 -44.77
C TYR A 16 45.93 8.17 -44.09
N VAL A 17 47.17 8.20 -43.65
CA VAL A 17 47.73 7.22 -42.71
C VAL A 17 47.01 7.51 -41.36
N VAL A 18 46.01 6.71 -41.04
CA VAL A 18 45.36 6.77 -39.72
C VAL A 18 46.42 6.36 -38.70
N GLN A 19 46.85 7.31 -37.94
CA GLN A 19 47.95 7.22 -37.00
C GLN A 19 47.67 6.17 -35.93
N PRO A 20 48.67 5.40 -35.45
CA PRO A 20 48.55 4.41 -34.38
C PRO A 20 48.05 5.00 -33.05
N VAL A 21 48.12 6.31 -32.86
CA VAL A 21 47.66 7.06 -31.69
C VAL A 21 46.14 6.94 -31.50
N ALA A 22 45.30 6.95 -32.56
CA ALA A 22 43.85 6.80 -32.46
C ALA A 22 43.46 5.41 -32.01
N ARG A 23 44.20 4.37 -32.37
CA ARG A 23 43.96 3.00 -31.91
C ARG A 23 44.38 2.80 -30.45
N LEU A 24 45.45 3.47 -29.99
CA LEU A 24 45.87 3.44 -28.59
C LEU A 24 44.88 4.18 -27.69
N LEU A 25 44.32 5.31 -28.11
CA LEU A 25 43.31 6.06 -27.38
C LEU A 25 41.98 5.29 -27.30
N LEU A 26 41.58 4.60 -28.38
CA LEU A 26 40.37 3.76 -28.37
C LEU A 26 40.54 2.55 -27.46
N SER A 27 41.74 1.92 -27.42
CA SER A 27 42.04 0.82 -26.50
C SER A 27 42.10 1.27 -25.04
N CYS A 28 42.65 2.46 -24.74
CA CYS A 28 42.63 3.03 -23.40
C CYS A 28 41.20 3.40 -22.93
N TRP A 29 40.37 3.91 -23.82
CA TRP A 29 38.95 4.18 -23.50
C TRP A 29 38.15 2.90 -23.24
N LEU A 30 38.42 1.83 -24.00
CA LEU A 30 37.81 0.52 -23.82
C LEU A 30 38.27 -0.14 -22.50
N CYS A 31 39.52 0.04 -22.10
CA CYS A 31 40.02 -0.46 -20.81
C CYS A 31 39.49 0.36 -19.61
N LEU A 32 39.25 1.66 -19.76
CA LEU A 32 38.65 2.51 -18.73
C LEU A 32 37.14 2.24 -18.57
N ALA A 33 36.45 1.81 -19.63
CA ALA A 33 35.05 1.42 -19.57
C ALA A 33 34.81 0.03 -18.91
N LEU A 34 35.86 -0.80 -18.83
CA LEU A 34 35.81 -2.14 -18.20
C LEU A 34 36.20 -2.13 -16.71
N SER A 35 36.64 -1.01 -16.16
CA SER A 35 37.03 -0.90 -14.74
C SER A 35 35.85 -0.52 -13.81
N GLY A 36 34.61 -0.51 -14.30
CA GLY A 36 33.40 -0.28 -13.52
C GLY A 36 32.82 -1.55 -12.87
N CYS A 37 33.62 -2.57 -12.55
CA CYS A 37 33.19 -3.61 -11.62
C CYS A 37 33.11 -2.98 -10.23
N ALA A 38 31.89 -2.71 -9.74
CA ALA A 38 31.67 -2.49 -8.34
C ALA A 38 32.18 -3.76 -7.61
N THR A 39 33.37 -3.68 -7.04
CA THR A 39 33.85 -4.74 -6.13
C THR A 39 33.01 -4.63 -4.88
N LEU A 40 32.12 -5.60 -4.67
CA LEU A 40 31.49 -5.79 -3.36
C LEU A 40 32.65 -5.99 -2.36
N THR A 41 32.94 -4.96 -1.59
CA THR A 41 33.89 -5.09 -0.49
C THR A 41 33.11 -5.66 0.67
N THR A 42 33.44 -6.88 1.09
CA THR A 42 32.88 -7.50 2.29
C THR A 42 33.19 -6.58 3.49
N PRO A 43 32.19 -5.97 4.14
CA PRO A 43 32.43 -5.13 5.32
C PRO A 43 33.03 -5.96 6.46
N ALA A 44 33.79 -5.29 7.34
CA ALA A 44 34.15 -5.86 8.64
C ALA A 44 32.86 -6.19 9.43
N ALA A 45 33.00 -7.04 10.48
CA ALA A 45 31.89 -7.57 11.27
C ALA A 45 30.65 -6.64 11.38
N MET A 46 29.50 -7.21 11.08
CA MET A 46 28.21 -6.50 11.04
C MET A 46 27.92 -5.84 12.39
N ASP A 47 27.90 -4.50 12.43
CA ASP A 47 27.40 -3.73 13.55
C ASP A 47 25.95 -3.33 13.27
N ASP A 48 24.99 -4.06 13.84
CA ASP A 48 23.57 -3.82 13.69
C ASP A 48 22.98 -2.91 14.79
N THR A 49 23.83 -2.37 15.67
CA THR A 49 23.40 -1.47 16.76
C THR A 49 22.57 -0.29 16.27
N PRO A 50 22.97 0.45 15.19
CA PRO A 50 22.16 1.57 14.70
C PRO A 50 20.79 1.14 14.14
N LEU A 51 20.68 -0.09 13.63
CA LEU A 51 19.43 -0.64 13.14
C LEU A 51 18.49 -0.98 14.30
N ARG A 52 19.04 -1.57 15.38
CA ARG A 52 18.31 -1.95 16.58
C ARG A 52 17.75 -0.71 17.32
N GLU A 53 18.51 0.38 17.37
CA GLU A 53 18.11 1.61 18.07
C GLU A 53 16.87 2.28 17.45
N ARG A 54 16.64 2.13 16.14
CA ARG A 54 15.49 2.69 15.44
C ARG A 54 14.43 1.66 15.06
N ALA A 55 14.60 0.40 15.50
CA ALA A 55 13.68 -0.68 15.17
C ALA A 55 12.34 -0.54 15.89
N VAL A 56 11.27 -0.81 15.16
CA VAL A 56 9.95 -1.04 15.74
C VAL A 56 9.92 -2.44 16.35
N THR A 57 9.41 -2.54 17.59
CA THR A 57 9.44 -3.80 18.36
C THR A 57 8.04 -4.21 18.79
N ALA A 58 7.74 -5.49 18.68
CA ALA A 58 6.54 -6.12 19.21
C ALA A 58 6.89 -7.37 20.02
N THR A 59 6.10 -7.66 21.06
CA THR A 59 6.29 -8.85 21.91
C THR A 59 4.98 -9.63 22.03
N LEU A 60 5.04 -10.93 21.78
CA LEU A 60 3.91 -11.85 21.89
C LEU A 60 4.41 -13.24 22.34
N ARG A 61 3.74 -13.85 23.33
CA ARG A 61 4.02 -15.23 23.80
C ARG A 61 5.49 -15.49 24.15
N ASN A 62 6.16 -14.56 24.83
CA ASN A 62 7.58 -14.60 25.18
C ASN A 62 8.52 -14.63 23.96
N VAL A 63 8.08 -14.10 22.85
CA VAL A 63 8.91 -13.84 21.67
C VAL A 63 8.88 -12.35 21.39
N GLN A 64 10.04 -11.76 21.17
CA GLN A 64 10.17 -10.38 20.75
C GLN A 64 10.67 -10.33 19.31
N VAL A 65 10.04 -9.51 18.51
CA VAL A 65 10.45 -9.25 17.13
C VAL A 65 10.69 -7.76 16.98
N SER A 66 11.86 -7.40 16.47
CA SER A 66 12.23 -6.01 16.14
C SER A 66 12.55 -5.93 14.65
N ALA A 67 12.14 -4.84 13.99
CA ALA A 67 12.40 -4.66 12.57
C ALA A 67 12.64 -3.18 12.21
N THR A 68 13.48 -2.97 11.19
CA THR A 68 13.74 -1.65 10.61
C THR A 68 13.97 -1.76 9.11
N VAL A 69 13.48 -0.81 8.34
CA VAL A 69 13.77 -0.70 6.89
C VAL A 69 15.12 -0.01 6.72
N LEU A 70 15.95 -0.51 5.82
CA LEU A 70 17.25 0.06 5.54
C LEU A 70 17.14 1.31 4.66
N SER A 71 17.92 2.33 5.03
CA SER A 71 18.18 3.47 4.15
C SER A 71 19.18 3.12 3.04
N ALA A 72 19.31 3.98 2.03
CA ALA A 72 20.35 3.88 1.01
C ALA A 72 21.77 3.85 1.60
N GLU A 73 22.00 4.57 2.71
CA GLU A 73 23.28 4.58 3.41
C GLU A 73 23.53 3.24 4.12
N ASP A 74 22.53 2.70 4.81
CA ASP A 74 22.63 1.39 5.44
C ASP A 74 22.94 0.30 4.41
N ASN A 75 22.22 0.28 3.28
CA ASN A 75 22.49 -0.67 2.21
C ASN A 75 23.95 -0.61 1.73
N ARG A 76 24.49 0.59 1.54
CA ARG A 76 25.91 0.74 1.16
C ARG A 76 26.87 0.25 2.25
N ASN A 77 26.50 0.44 3.52
CA ASN A 77 27.34 0.00 4.64
C ASN A 77 27.39 -1.54 4.77
N PHE A 78 26.25 -2.21 4.57
CA PHE A 78 26.17 -3.67 4.71
C PHE A 78 26.48 -4.44 3.43
N PHE A 79 26.09 -3.92 2.27
CA PHE A 79 26.21 -4.60 0.98
C PHE A 79 27.20 -3.95 0.02
N GLY A 80 27.79 -2.80 0.38
CA GLY A 80 28.68 -2.05 -0.51
C GLY A 80 27.96 -1.30 -1.64
N THR A 81 26.67 -1.45 -1.78
CA THR A 81 25.82 -0.84 -2.80
C THR A 81 24.43 -0.54 -2.27
N ASP A 82 23.67 0.31 -2.96
CA ASP A 82 22.26 0.53 -2.63
C ASP A 82 21.38 -0.51 -3.33
N ILE A 83 20.86 -1.47 -2.55
CA ILE A 83 20.01 -2.54 -3.07
C ILE A 83 18.68 -1.99 -3.61
N ASN A 84 18.21 -0.86 -3.10
CA ASN A 84 16.96 -0.24 -3.58
C ASN A 84 16.99 0.07 -5.08
N ASP A 85 18.18 0.30 -5.66
CA ASP A 85 18.36 0.55 -7.10
C ASP A 85 17.95 -0.67 -7.96
N THR A 86 17.89 -1.86 -7.39
CA THR A 86 17.44 -3.09 -8.07
C THR A 86 15.94 -3.35 -7.93
N GLY A 87 15.21 -2.46 -7.27
CA GLY A 87 13.78 -2.65 -6.98
C GLY A 87 13.51 -3.63 -5.83
N VAL A 88 14.49 -3.80 -4.94
CA VAL A 88 14.39 -4.63 -3.72
C VAL A 88 14.55 -3.73 -2.51
N GLN A 89 13.66 -3.84 -1.53
CA GLN A 89 13.78 -3.17 -0.23
C GLN A 89 14.33 -4.15 0.80
N THR A 90 15.35 -3.72 1.54
CA THR A 90 15.97 -4.54 2.60
C THR A 90 15.37 -4.17 3.94
N VAL A 91 15.00 -5.19 4.73
CA VAL A 91 14.49 -5.05 6.08
C VAL A 91 15.36 -5.86 7.03
N TRP A 92 15.93 -5.18 8.03
CA TRP A 92 16.59 -5.88 9.14
C TRP A 92 15.54 -6.37 10.13
N VAL A 93 15.70 -7.62 10.59
CA VAL A 93 14.83 -8.26 11.57
C VAL A 93 15.68 -8.90 12.65
N GLU A 94 15.26 -8.74 13.92
CA GLU A 94 15.79 -9.48 15.06
C GLU A 94 14.67 -10.20 15.77
N ILE A 95 14.88 -11.49 16.08
CA ILE A 95 13.92 -12.33 16.79
C ILE A 95 14.59 -12.89 18.05
N VAL A 96 14.05 -12.51 19.21
CA VAL A 96 14.47 -13.00 20.52
C VAL A 96 13.46 -14.05 20.99
N ASN A 97 13.87 -15.31 21.06
CA ASN A 97 12.99 -16.42 21.39
C ASN A 97 13.14 -16.85 22.86
N HIS A 98 12.35 -16.27 23.75
CA HIS A 98 12.23 -16.72 25.13
C HIS A 98 11.12 -17.77 25.34
N SER A 99 10.50 -18.26 24.25
CA SER A 99 9.50 -19.32 24.33
C SER A 99 10.15 -20.67 24.68
N PRO A 100 9.38 -21.65 25.16
CA PRO A 100 9.92 -22.99 25.48
C PRO A 100 10.29 -23.84 24.25
N HIS A 101 9.97 -23.36 23.04
CA HIS A 101 10.10 -24.15 21.81
C HIS A 101 11.04 -23.48 20.80
N MET A 102 11.62 -24.29 19.91
CA MET A 102 12.24 -23.82 18.69
C MET A 102 11.16 -23.22 17.77
N LEU A 103 11.49 -22.14 17.11
CA LEU A 103 10.60 -21.46 16.17
C LEU A 103 11.21 -21.48 14.76
N TRP A 104 10.35 -21.45 13.76
CA TRP A 104 10.71 -21.35 12.36
C TRP A 104 10.08 -20.10 11.74
N LEU A 105 10.91 -19.21 11.25
CA LEU A 105 10.49 -18.03 10.51
C LEU A 105 9.98 -18.41 9.12
N LEU A 106 8.73 -18.09 8.83
CA LEU A 106 8.12 -18.24 7.51
C LEU A 106 8.43 -17.01 6.67
N ARG A 107 9.59 -17.02 5.99
CA ARG A 107 10.09 -15.84 5.24
C ARG A 107 9.13 -15.33 4.18
N SER A 108 8.48 -16.23 3.43
CA SER A 108 7.51 -15.87 2.40
C SER A 108 6.19 -15.29 2.95
N GLY A 109 5.96 -15.38 4.27
CA GLY A 109 4.84 -14.72 4.93
C GLY A 109 5.04 -13.22 5.11
N THR A 110 6.28 -12.73 5.02
CA THR A 110 6.60 -11.30 5.19
C THR A 110 6.14 -10.44 4.04
N ASP A 111 6.17 -10.99 2.85
CA ASP A 111 5.73 -10.34 1.62
C ASP A 111 5.37 -11.44 0.60
N PRO A 112 4.26 -11.34 -0.14
CA PRO A 112 3.92 -12.30 -1.19
C PRO A 112 5.04 -12.49 -2.22
N ASP A 113 5.81 -11.43 -2.47
CA ASP A 113 6.92 -11.40 -3.42
C ASP A 113 8.28 -11.33 -2.69
N TYR A 114 8.45 -12.07 -1.59
CA TYR A 114 9.73 -12.22 -0.91
C TYR A 114 10.81 -12.73 -1.88
N PHE A 115 11.98 -12.08 -1.85
CA PHE A 115 13.14 -12.50 -2.63
C PHE A 115 14.10 -13.32 -1.76
N SER A 116 14.56 -14.44 -2.27
CA SER A 116 15.63 -15.19 -1.60
C SER A 116 16.96 -14.42 -1.68
N PRO A 117 17.91 -14.65 -0.76
CA PRO A 117 19.24 -14.04 -0.83
C PRO A 117 19.90 -14.25 -2.18
N LEU A 118 19.75 -15.45 -2.75
CA LEU A 118 20.34 -15.81 -4.04
C LEU A 118 19.72 -15.02 -5.21
N GLU A 119 18.41 -14.77 -5.20
CA GLU A 119 17.74 -13.96 -6.24
C GLU A 119 18.27 -12.52 -6.24
N VAL A 120 18.47 -11.94 -5.07
CA VAL A 120 19.04 -10.59 -4.96
C VAL A 120 20.51 -10.57 -5.35
N ALA A 121 21.31 -11.52 -4.85
CA ALA A 121 22.72 -11.69 -5.20
C ALA A 121 22.91 -11.82 -6.72
N TRP A 122 22.01 -12.56 -7.39
CA TRP A 122 22.06 -12.79 -8.84
C TRP A 122 22.03 -11.50 -9.67
N SER A 123 21.39 -10.44 -9.19
CA SER A 123 21.37 -9.14 -9.88
C SER A 123 22.75 -8.45 -9.92
N TYR A 124 23.68 -8.90 -9.09
CA TYR A 124 25.06 -8.39 -9.00
C TYR A 124 26.10 -9.29 -9.67
N HIS A 125 25.69 -10.43 -10.24
CA HIS A 125 26.60 -11.34 -10.92
C HIS A 125 27.23 -10.72 -12.15
N GLY A 126 28.55 -10.90 -12.27
CA GLY A 126 29.34 -10.49 -13.43
C GLY A 126 29.64 -11.66 -14.36
N LEU A 127 29.87 -11.35 -15.64
CA LEU A 127 30.14 -12.36 -16.69
C LEU A 127 31.53 -13.00 -16.60
N LEU A 128 32.45 -12.43 -15.80
CA LEU A 128 33.89 -12.73 -15.94
C LEU A 128 34.46 -13.59 -14.82
N SER A 129 33.77 -13.86 -13.74
CA SER A 129 34.34 -14.61 -12.61
C SER A 129 33.25 -15.39 -11.83
N THR A 130 33.27 -16.72 -11.97
CA THR A 130 32.46 -17.61 -11.15
C THR A 130 32.79 -17.49 -9.66
N GLU A 131 34.05 -17.34 -9.32
CA GLU A 131 34.53 -17.21 -7.92
C GLU A 131 33.96 -15.93 -7.28
N ALA A 132 34.00 -14.80 -7.99
CA ALA A 132 33.42 -13.56 -7.48
C ALA A 132 31.90 -13.65 -7.31
N ASN A 133 31.20 -14.33 -8.23
CA ASN A 133 29.77 -14.55 -8.10
C ASN A 133 29.43 -15.43 -6.88
N ASN A 134 30.19 -16.50 -6.65
CA ASN A 134 30.01 -17.35 -5.47
C ASN A 134 30.24 -16.57 -4.16
N GLN A 135 31.21 -15.64 -4.13
CA GLN A 135 31.45 -14.77 -2.97
C GLN A 135 30.29 -13.81 -2.72
N ILE A 136 29.65 -13.32 -3.79
CA ILE A 136 28.45 -12.49 -3.71
C ILE A 136 27.29 -13.31 -3.13
N ASP A 137 27.05 -14.51 -3.64
CA ASP A 137 26.01 -15.40 -3.16
C ASP A 137 26.17 -15.70 -1.67
N GLU A 138 27.39 -16.07 -1.26
CA GLU A 138 27.72 -16.36 0.13
C GLU A 138 27.52 -15.13 1.04
N HIS A 139 27.89 -13.93 0.57
CA HIS A 139 27.72 -12.71 1.34
C HIS A 139 26.23 -12.40 1.62
N PHE A 140 25.36 -12.48 0.60
CA PHE A 140 23.94 -12.25 0.78
C PHE A 140 23.28 -13.32 1.65
N ASP A 141 23.72 -14.58 1.55
CA ASP A 141 23.21 -15.67 2.39
C ASP A 141 23.62 -15.49 3.85
N GLN A 142 24.88 -15.16 4.13
CA GLN A 142 25.37 -14.90 5.49
C GLN A 142 24.72 -13.70 6.19
N LEU A 143 24.31 -12.70 5.44
CA LEU A 143 23.63 -11.53 5.98
C LEU A 143 22.12 -11.77 6.16
N SER A 144 21.54 -12.78 5.53
CA SER A 144 20.11 -13.07 5.67
C SER A 144 19.81 -13.65 7.05
N ILE A 145 18.60 -13.37 7.57
CA ILE A 145 18.17 -13.94 8.84
C ILE A 145 17.97 -15.45 8.73
N ASP A 146 18.48 -16.20 9.69
CA ASP A 146 18.21 -17.64 9.82
C ASP A 146 16.71 -17.92 9.97
N SER A 147 16.23 -18.98 9.30
CA SER A 147 14.85 -19.41 9.46
C SER A 147 14.62 -20.15 10.80
N LEU A 148 15.64 -20.78 11.37
CA LEU A 148 15.53 -21.50 12.64
C LEU A 148 15.98 -20.61 13.79
N ILE A 149 15.08 -20.40 14.75
CA ILE A 149 15.35 -19.63 15.96
C ILE A 149 15.25 -20.58 17.16
N PRO A 150 16.38 -21.09 17.66
CA PRO A 150 16.40 -22.00 18.81
C PRO A 150 15.82 -21.34 20.05
N ARG A 151 15.36 -22.17 20.98
CA ARG A 151 14.88 -21.73 22.29
C ARG A 151 15.99 -20.99 23.05
N GLY A 152 15.67 -19.83 23.57
CA GLY A 152 16.58 -19.00 24.37
C GLY A 152 17.64 -18.25 23.56
N GLU A 153 17.56 -18.30 22.24
CA GLU A 153 18.50 -17.61 21.36
C GLU A 153 17.89 -16.39 20.67
N THR A 154 18.78 -15.55 20.18
CA THR A 154 18.46 -14.41 19.32
C THR A 154 19.04 -14.67 17.94
N ARG A 155 18.27 -14.37 16.90
CA ARG A 155 18.71 -14.32 15.50
C ARG A 155 18.38 -12.97 14.91
N SER A 156 19.35 -12.39 14.21
CA SER A 156 19.16 -11.16 13.44
C SER A 156 19.72 -11.31 12.04
N GLY A 157 19.21 -10.54 11.11
CA GLY A 157 19.66 -10.53 9.72
C GLY A 157 18.65 -9.83 8.82
N PHE A 158 18.87 -9.92 7.52
CA PHE A 158 18.08 -9.21 6.53
C PHE A 158 17.04 -10.10 5.84
N LEU A 159 15.91 -9.45 5.50
CA LEU A 159 14.90 -9.94 4.58
C LEU A 159 14.86 -9.02 3.36
N TYR A 160 14.65 -9.60 2.19
CA TYR A 160 14.59 -8.91 0.92
C TYR A 160 13.18 -8.99 0.37
N VAL A 161 12.57 -7.83 0.13
CA VAL A 161 11.12 -7.72 -0.11
C VAL A 161 10.84 -6.65 -1.16
N ASN A 162 9.60 -6.56 -1.65
CA ASN A 162 9.22 -5.50 -2.57
C ASN A 162 9.35 -4.10 -1.94
N PRO A 163 9.73 -3.08 -2.71
CA PRO A 163 9.75 -1.72 -2.21
C PRO A 163 8.36 -1.24 -1.83
N HIS A 164 8.27 -0.64 -0.67
CA HIS A 164 7.10 0.06 -0.17
C HIS A 164 7.44 1.53 0.09
N HIS A 165 6.43 2.39 -0.05
CA HIS A 165 6.52 3.81 0.23
C HIS A 165 5.77 4.16 1.53
N GLY A 166 6.29 5.10 2.31
CA GLY A 166 5.72 5.54 3.58
C GLY A 166 5.98 4.58 4.73
N ILE A 167 4.95 3.97 5.29
CA ILE A 167 5.06 2.95 6.34
C ILE A 167 4.97 1.57 5.70
N ARG A 168 5.97 0.74 5.97
CA ARG A 168 5.91 -0.67 5.54
C ARG A 168 5.10 -1.49 6.53
N ILE A 169 4.20 -2.33 6.01
CA ILE A 169 3.62 -3.42 6.80
C ILE A 169 4.53 -4.63 6.65
N LEU A 170 5.00 -5.14 7.78
CA LEU A 170 5.84 -6.32 7.83
C LEU A 170 5.16 -7.39 8.67
N ASN A 171 4.76 -8.50 8.05
CA ASN A 171 4.25 -9.67 8.72
C ASN A 171 5.39 -10.64 9.01
N ILE A 172 5.59 -10.99 10.27
CA ILE A 172 6.57 -11.97 10.71
C ILE A 172 5.81 -13.13 11.37
N ASP A 173 5.71 -14.22 10.66
CA ASP A 173 5.04 -15.42 11.12
C ASP A 173 6.05 -16.45 11.57
N LEU A 174 5.92 -16.90 12.81
CA LEU A 174 6.79 -17.91 13.42
C LEU A 174 6.00 -19.19 13.64
N LEU A 175 6.45 -20.29 13.03
CA LEU A 175 5.88 -21.61 13.22
C LEU A 175 6.60 -22.28 14.39
N GLY A 176 5.85 -22.64 15.42
CA GLY A 176 6.31 -23.44 16.55
C GLY A 176 5.61 -24.78 16.61
N GLN A 177 5.91 -25.57 17.65
CA GLN A 177 5.24 -26.83 17.87
C GLN A 177 3.75 -26.60 18.18
N GLN A 178 2.86 -27.03 17.27
CA GLN A 178 1.41 -26.91 17.37
C GLN A 178 0.88 -25.47 17.49
N THR A 179 1.66 -24.46 17.08
CA THR A 179 1.25 -23.06 17.15
C THR A 179 1.94 -22.22 16.10
N THR A 180 1.27 -21.16 15.69
CA THR A 180 1.87 -20.05 14.96
C THR A 180 1.83 -18.78 15.83
N ILE A 181 2.87 -17.98 15.75
CA ILE A 181 2.98 -16.71 16.47
C ILE A 181 3.12 -15.61 15.41
N PRO A 182 2.00 -14.93 15.07
CA PRO A 182 2.02 -13.87 14.07
C PRO A 182 2.40 -12.54 14.71
N PHE A 183 3.24 -11.78 14.01
CA PHE A 183 3.53 -10.39 14.32
C PHE A 183 3.22 -9.53 13.10
N THR A 184 2.69 -8.34 13.34
CA THR A 184 2.58 -7.29 12.34
C THR A 184 3.28 -6.05 12.87
N LEU A 185 4.32 -5.60 12.17
CA LEU A 185 5.09 -4.41 12.52
C LEU A 185 4.93 -3.36 11.42
N PHE A 186 5.17 -2.10 11.79
CA PHE A 186 5.00 -0.94 10.92
C PHE A 186 6.29 -0.10 10.92
N PRO A 187 7.42 -0.64 10.44
CA PRO A 187 8.65 0.13 10.37
C PRO A 187 8.51 1.23 9.31
N PRO A 188 8.93 2.47 9.64
CA PRO A 188 8.94 3.58 8.68
C PRO A 188 9.98 3.31 7.58
N VAL A 189 9.67 3.77 6.36
CA VAL A 189 10.59 3.72 5.24
C VAL A 189 11.47 5.00 5.28
N PRO A 190 12.80 4.88 5.38
CA PRO A 190 13.68 6.04 5.49
C PRO A 190 13.57 6.97 4.28
N GLY A 191 13.50 8.28 4.55
CA GLY A 191 13.42 9.31 3.51
C GLY A 191 12.01 9.65 3.04
N GLU A 192 10.99 8.96 3.53
CA GLU A 192 9.60 9.26 3.24
C GLU A 192 8.91 9.87 4.46
N GLN A 193 8.23 11.00 4.25
CA GLN A 193 7.66 11.83 5.32
C GLN A 193 6.20 11.45 5.59
N ASP A 194 5.93 10.38 6.33
CA ASP A 194 4.55 10.06 6.72
C ASP A 194 4.34 9.65 8.19
N GLU A 195 5.38 9.77 9.02
CA GLU A 195 5.27 9.44 10.45
C GLU A 195 4.37 10.41 11.24
N SER A 196 4.25 11.65 10.79
CA SER A 196 3.56 12.71 11.54
C SER A 196 2.04 12.49 11.62
N SER A 197 1.41 11.98 10.58
CA SER A 197 -0.06 11.90 10.53
C SER A 197 -0.67 10.89 11.51
N LEU A 198 -0.07 9.72 11.69
CA LEU A 198 -0.60 8.73 12.64
C LEU A 198 -0.39 9.14 14.09
N ASP A 199 0.71 9.78 14.40
CA ASP A 199 0.98 10.27 15.75
C ASP A 199 0.12 11.49 16.10
N GLU A 200 -0.15 12.37 15.13
CA GLU A 200 -1.12 13.46 15.29
C GLU A 200 -2.54 12.93 15.52
N ILE A 201 -2.95 11.90 14.78
CA ILE A 201 -4.24 11.23 14.97
C ILE A 201 -4.32 10.57 16.35
N ARG A 202 -3.27 9.89 16.80
CA ARG A 202 -3.21 9.28 18.15
C ARG A 202 -3.30 10.33 19.24
N ALA A 203 -2.55 11.42 19.11
CA ALA A 203 -2.60 12.53 20.06
C ALA A 203 -4.02 13.11 20.12
N TYR A 204 -4.64 13.36 18.98
CA TYR A 204 -6.01 13.85 18.91
C TYR A 204 -7.01 12.91 19.60
N ILE A 205 -6.94 11.59 19.36
CA ILE A 205 -7.81 10.60 20.02
C ILE A 205 -7.63 10.64 21.54
N THR A 206 -6.39 10.78 22.00
CA THR A 206 -6.07 10.78 23.44
C THR A 206 -6.53 12.07 24.13
N GLU A 207 -6.44 13.21 23.45
CA GLU A 207 -6.79 14.53 23.99
C GLU A 207 -8.30 14.84 23.86
N SER A 208 -9.00 14.17 22.96
CA SER A 208 -10.42 14.41 22.70
C SER A 208 -11.30 13.78 23.76
N SER A 209 -12.43 14.45 24.08
CA SER A 209 -13.48 13.88 24.90
C SER A 209 -14.33 12.90 24.10
N ASN A 210 -13.94 11.62 24.12
CA ASN A 210 -14.62 10.56 23.39
C ASN A 210 -15.60 9.80 24.28
N THR A 211 -16.75 9.41 23.74
CA THR A 211 -17.69 8.51 24.42
C THR A 211 -17.35 7.07 24.04
N ASP A 212 -17.00 6.24 25.02
CA ASP A 212 -16.69 4.82 24.80
C ASP A 212 -17.92 3.95 25.01
N TYR A 213 -18.42 3.35 23.94
CA TYR A 213 -19.57 2.47 23.92
C TYR A 213 -19.14 1.03 24.16
N GLN A 214 -19.79 0.37 25.14
CA GLN A 214 -19.57 -1.05 25.46
C GLN A 214 -20.70 -1.93 24.95
N ASP A 215 -21.89 -1.35 24.75
CA ASP A 215 -23.08 -2.01 24.26
C ASP A 215 -23.25 -1.77 22.75
N GLU A 216 -23.47 -2.85 21.99
CA GLU A 216 -23.58 -2.81 20.54
C GLU A 216 -24.79 -2.01 20.05
N THR A 217 -25.93 -2.14 20.73
CA THR A 217 -27.17 -1.45 20.34
C THR A 217 -27.02 0.06 20.52
N ALA A 218 -26.47 0.48 21.67
CA ALA A 218 -26.20 1.89 21.94
C ALA A 218 -25.16 2.46 20.98
N PHE A 219 -24.14 1.68 20.64
CA PHE A 219 -23.14 2.06 19.66
C PHE A 219 -23.73 2.24 18.26
N ARG A 220 -24.52 1.28 17.80
CA ARG A 220 -25.22 1.37 16.52
C ARG A 220 -26.08 2.64 16.43
N GLN A 221 -26.88 2.94 17.46
CA GLN A 221 -27.67 4.17 17.51
C GLN A 221 -26.81 5.43 17.46
N ALA A 222 -25.64 5.42 18.10
CA ALA A 222 -24.70 6.53 18.02
C ALA A 222 -24.13 6.72 16.61
N LEU A 223 -23.86 5.64 15.87
CA LEU A 223 -23.42 5.70 14.48
C LEU A 223 -24.50 6.28 13.55
N GLU A 224 -25.77 5.94 13.79
CA GLU A 224 -26.91 6.47 13.02
C GLU A 224 -27.10 7.98 13.24
N GLN A 225 -26.72 8.51 14.41
CA GLN A 225 -26.82 9.92 14.79
C GLN A 225 -25.64 10.80 14.36
N LEU A 226 -24.58 10.20 13.81
CA LEU A 226 -23.43 10.96 13.31
C LEU A 226 -23.85 11.87 12.14
N PRO A 227 -23.14 12.99 11.92
CA PRO A 227 -23.41 13.87 10.78
C PRO A 227 -23.46 13.06 9.47
N CYS A 228 -24.52 13.30 8.69
CA CYS A 228 -24.74 12.56 7.44
C CYS A 228 -23.67 12.85 6.41
N CYS A 229 -23.13 14.07 6.47
CA CYS A 229 -22.51 14.66 5.32
C CYS A 229 -21.37 15.60 5.75
N THR A 230 -20.40 15.80 4.86
CA THR A 230 -19.38 16.81 5.04
C THR A 230 -19.90 18.20 4.69
N THR A 231 -19.20 19.23 5.14
CA THR A 231 -19.45 20.63 4.77
C THR A 231 -18.27 21.15 3.95
N GLY A 232 -18.50 22.20 3.16
CA GLY A 232 -17.41 22.92 2.49
C GLY A 232 -16.61 23.78 3.47
N ALA A 233 -15.44 24.27 3.03
CA ALA A 233 -14.48 25.03 3.85
C ALA A 233 -15.05 26.30 4.53
N GLN A 234 -16.18 26.81 4.08
CA GLN A 234 -16.85 27.98 4.67
C GLN A 234 -18.13 27.62 5.45
N GLY A 235 -18.30 26.35 5.82
CA GLY A 235 -19.50 25.85 6.50
C GLY A 235 -20.75 25.85 5.61
N ALA A 236 -20.57 26.08 4.30
CA ALA A 236 -21.65 26.03 3.33
C ALA A 236 -22.05 24.58 3.06
N LEU A 237 -23.35 24.38 2.96
CA LEU A 237 -24.10 23.20 2.50
C LEU A 237 -23.41 21.82 2.60
N GLU A 238 -24.16 20.85 3.10
CA GLU A 238 -23.84 19.42 3.05
C GLU A 238 -23.34 19.04 1.66
N THR A 239 -22.09 18.55 1.57
CA THR A 239 -21.42 18.40 0.28
C THR A 239 -21.29 16.96 -0.17
N GLY A 240 -21.29 15.98 0.73
CA GLY A 240 -21.23 14.58 0.33
C GLY A 240 -21.44 13.62 1.48
N PRO A 241 -21.93 12.41 1.19
CA PRO A 241 -22.33 11.45 2.21
C PRO A 241 -21.11 10.90 2.96
N VAL A 242 -21.27 10.74 4.28
CA VAL A 242 -20.35 10.01 5.14
C VAL A 242 -20.85 8.57 5.20
N ASN A 243 -20.40 7.73 4.27
CA ASN A 243 -20.96 6.39 4.04
C ASN A 243 -20.04 5.23 4.47
N LEU A 244 -18.91 5.55 5.14
CA LEU A 244 -17.96 4.58 5.69
C LEU A 244 -17.79 4.79 7.19
N VAL A 245 -17.65 3.69 7.94
CA VAL A 245 -17.28 3.66 9.35
C VAL A 245 -16.22 2.56 9.53
N LEU A 246 -15.04 2.91 10.04
CA LEU A 246 -13.94 1.99 10.29
C LEU A 246 -13.64 1.96 11.78
N ILE A 247 -13.63 0.78 12.38
CA ILE A 247 -13.44 0.54 13.82
C ILE A 247 -12.25 -0.38 14.00
N GLY A 248 -11.31 0.01 14.85
CA GLY A 248 -10.11 -0.78 15.14
C GLY A 248 -8.92 0.09 15.48
N LYS A 249 -7.80 -0.51 15.81
CA LYS A 249 -6.56 0.25 16.02
C LYS A 249 -6.18 0.98 14.74
N LEU A 250 -5.62 2.17 14.85
CA LEU A 250 -5.17 2.93 13.68
C LEU A 250 -4.20 2.14 12.80
N THR A 251 -3.36 1.33 13.43
CA THR A 251 -2.43 0.43 12.73
C THR A 251 -3.16 -0.64 11.91
N ASP A 252 -4.27 -1.19 12.43
CA ASP A 252 -5.04 -2.22 11.74
C ASP A 252 -5.81 -1.62 10.55
N ILE A 253 -6.37 -0.42 10.75
CA ILE A 253 -7.03 0.35 9.68
C ILE A 253 -6.03 0.70 8.57
N GLY A 254 -4.86 1.22 8.96
CA GLY A 254 -3.78 1.52 8.03
C GLY A 254 -3.30 0.29 7.26
N ALA A 255 -3.09 -0.83 7.97
CA ALA A 255 -2.71 -2.11 7.38
C ALA A 255 -3.71 -2.59 6.32
N ALA A 256 -5.00 -2.59 6.65
CA ALA A 256 -6.04 -3.04 5.73
C ALA A 256 -6.08 -2.18 4.44
N LEU A 257 -5.89 -0.87 4.57
CA LEU A 257 -5.83 0.04 3.42
C LEU A 257 -4.56 -0.19 2.57
N ILE A 258 -3.38 -0.28 3.21
CA ILE A 258 -2.10 -0.46 2.51
C ILE A 258 -2.04 -1.80 1.80
N HIS A 259 -2.57 -2.89 2.36
CA HIS A 259 -2.68 -4.20 1.69
C HIS A 259 -3.50 -4.15 0.39
N ARG A 260 -4.29 -3.10 0.21
CA ARG A 260 -5.10 -2.87 -1.00
C ARG A 260 -4.59 -1.70 -1.84
N ASP A 261 -3.30 -1.38 -1.72
CA ASP A 261 -2.59 -0.34 -2.46
C ASP A 261 -3.08 1.10 -2.22
N TYR A 262 -3.79 1.34 -1.11
CA TYR A 262 -4.05 2.71 -0.69
C TYR A 262 -2.79 3.32 -0.10
N ARG A 263 -2.46 4.53 -0.54
CA ARG A 263 -1.31 5.32 -0.05
C ARG A 263 -1.81 6.64 0.51
N HIS A 264 -1.18 7.11 1.56
CA HIS A 264 -1.47 8.44 2.10
C HIS A 264 -1.07 9.50 1.09
N VAL A 265 -2.04 10.18 0.50
CA VAL A 265 -1.83 11.27 -0.46
C VAL A 265 -2.93 12.29 -0.27
N ALA A 266 -2.64 13.35 0.46
CA ALA A 266 -3.53 14.50 0.59
C ALA A 266 -3.30 15.50 -0.56
N THR A 267 -4.35 16.09 -1.04
CA THR A 267 -4.31 17.17 -2.01
C THR A 267 -4.98 18.42 -1.44
N PRO A 268 -4.68 19.63 -1.95
CA PRO A 268 -5.35 20.86 -1.48
C PRO A 268 -6.88 20.78 -1.56
N ALA A 269 -7.44 20.03 -2.51
CA ALA A 269 -8.88 19.83 -2.63
C ALA A 269 -9.47 19.00 -1.47
N ASP A 270 -8.69 18.17 -0.81
CA ASP A 270 -9.15 17.39 0.33
C ASP A 270 -9.41 18.26 1.56
N THR A 271 -8.63 19.31 1.76
CA THR A 271 -8.78 20.22 2.89
C THR A 271 -10.02 21.10 2.84
N THR A 272 -10.70 21.17 1.69
CA THR A 272 -11.96 21.92 1.55
C THR A 272 -13.15 21.18 2.15
N GLN A 273 -13.04 19.88 2.36
CA GLN A 273 -14.08 19.05 2.95
C GLN A 273 -13.89 19.00 4.46
N GLN A 274 -14.92 19.30 5.21
CA GLN A 274 -14.87 19.34 6.66
C GLN A 274 -15.93 18.43 7.29
N LEU A 275 -15.54 17.76 8.34
CA LEU A 275 -16.42 17.05 9.26
C LEU A 275 -15.96 17.34 10.69
N PHE A 276 -16.89 17.49 11.61
CA PHE A 276 -16.60 17.94 12.98
C PHE A 276 -15.81 19.27 13.05
N GLY A 277 -15.98 20.15 12.04
CA GLY A 277 -15.32 21.46 11.95
C GLY A 277 -13.84 21.42 11.53
N ARG A 278 -13.35 20.31 10.98
CA ARG A 278 -11.94 20.12 10.58
C ARG A 278 -11.79 19.36 9.27
N PRO A 279 -10.65 19.49 8.58
CA PRO A 279 -10.33 18.69 7.40
C PRO A 279 -10.17 17.21 7.76
N PRO A 280 -10.08 16.30 6.77
CA PRO A 280 -9.82 14.88 7.02
C PRO A 280 -8.51 14.65 7.77
N ASP A 281 -8.56 13.72 8.74
CA ASP A 281 -7.37 13.29 9.48
C ASP A 281 -6.50 12.34 8.64
N LEU A 282 -7.13 11.59 7.74
CA LEU A 282 -6.44 10.67 6.83
C LEU A 282 -7.07 10.74 5.44
N VAL A 283 -6.23 10.90 4.43
CA VAL A 283 -6.63 10.75 3.02
C VAL A 283 -5.78 9.66 2.40
N ALA A 284 -6.42 8.62 1.90
CA ALA A 284 -5.72 7.53 1.24
C ALA A 284 -6.25 7.33 -0.19
N ARG A 285 -5.32 7.18 -1.14
CA ARG A 285 -5.62 7.02 -2.56
C ARG A 285 -5.00 5.73 -3.07
N LYS A 286 -5.79 4.98 -3.80
CA LYS A 286 -5.30 3.81 -4.52
C LYS A 286 -4.57 4.26 -5.79
N THR A 287 -3.40 3.72 -6.04
CA THR A 287 -2.66 4.00 -7.27
C THR A 287 -3.21 3.12 -8.39
N GLY A 288 -3.76 3.73 -9.42
CA GLY A 288 -4.19 3.00 -10.62
C GLY A 288 -3.01 2.63 -11.50
N GLN A 289 -3.22 1.69 -12.44
CA GLN A 289 -2.22 1.37 -13.45
C GLN A 289 -1.85 2.63 -14.27
N GLY A 290 -0.55 2.87 -14.46
CA GLY A 290 -0.05 4.02 -15.21
C GLY A 290 -0.12 5.37 -14.46
N GLY A 291 -0.23 5.36 -13.12
CA GLY A 291 -0.25 6.58 -12.30
C GLY A 291 -1.57 7.34 -12.33
N VAL A 292 -2.62 6.75 -12.90
CA VAL A 292 -3.95 7.38 -12.94
C VAL A 292 -4.61 7.25 -11.57
N PRO A 293 -5.19 8.33 -11.01
CA PRO A 293 -5.90 8.27 -9.74
C PRO A 293 -7.03 7.24 -9.79
N ALA A 294 -7.01 6.32 -8.83
CA ALA A 294 -8.08 5.35 -8.62
C ALA A 294 -8.94 5.77 -7.42
N ASN A 295 -9.63 4.82 -6.80
CA ASN A 295 -10.47 5.07 -5.64
C ASN A 295 -9.69 5.76 -4.52
N TRP A 296 -10.39 6.59 -3.76
CA TRP A 296 -9.84 7.26 -2.59
C TRP A 296 -10.82 7.19 -1.42
N VAL A 297 -10.29 7.33 -0.22
CA VAL A 297 -11.06 7.48 1.02
C VAL A 297 -10.56 8.71 1.77
N ARG A 298 -11.47 9.44 2.40
CA ARG A 298 -11.21 10.51 3.36
C ARG A 298 -11.81 10.09 4.68
N LEU A 299 -11.01 10.10 5.74
CA LEU A 299 -11.41 9.61 7.05
C LEU A 299 -11.21 10.69 8.10
N TRP A 300 -12.15 10.75 9.03
CA TRP A 300 -12.14 11.62 10.21
C TRP A 300 -12.30 10.76 11.45
N VAL A 301 -11.56 11.04 12.50
CA VAL A 301 -11.78 10.43 13.80
C VAL A 301 -13.09 10.97 14.37
N ALA A 302 -14.04 10.09 14.62
CA ALA A 302 -15.29 10.44 15.28
C ALA A 302 -15.06 10.61 16.80
N PRO A 303 -15.87 11.41 17.50
CA PRO A 303 -15.78 11.56 18.97
C PRO A 303 -16.36 10.34 19.71
N LEU A 304 -16.12 9.14 19.19
CA LEU A 304 -16.62 7.86 19.70
C LEU A 304 -15.50 6.85 19.79
N LEU A 305 -15.59 5.98 20.80
CA LEU A 305 -14.84 4.72 20.85
C LEU A 305 -15.85 3.56 20.92
N TYR A 306 -15.46 2.40 20.49
CA TYR A 306 -16.19 1.15 20.71
C TYR A 306 -15.26 0.15 21.38
N GLN A 307 -15.57 -0.21 22.62
CA GLN A 307 -14.74 -1.11 23.44
C GLN A 307 -13.27 -0.67 23.46
N GLY A 308 -13.04 0.64 23.64
CA GLY A 308 -11.72 1.26 23.65
C GLY A 308 -11.05 1.42 22.28
N GLN A 309 -11.70 0.98 21.19
CA GLN A 309 -11.17 1.14 19.83
C GLN A 309 -11.66 2.45 19.20
N PRO A 310 -10.79 3.21 18.51
CA PRO A 310 -11.20 4.40 17.79
C PRO A 310 -12.15 4.08 16.63
N VAL A 311 -13.05 5.03 16.37
CA VAL A 311 -13.97 5.01 15.26
C VAL A 311 -13.60 6.10 14.26
N LEU A 312 -13.31 5.72 13.04
CA LEU A 312 -13.12 6.64 11.92
C LEU A 312 -14.34 6.60 11.03
N VAL A 313 -14.80 7.77 10.60
CA VAL A 313 -15.91 7.88 9.65
C VAL A 313 -15.44 8.57 8.39
N GLY A 314 -16.05 8.27 7.26
CA GLY A 314 -15.50 8.81 6.04
C GLY A 314 -16.36 8.69 4.80
N GLN A 315 -15.73 9.15 3.74
CA GLN A 315 -16.26 9.15 2.38
C GLN A 315 -15.36 8.34 1.47
N ALA A 316 -15.95 7.71 0.46
CA ALA A 316 -15.22 7.14 -0.67
C ALA A 316 -15.52 7.91 -1.94
N GLY A 317 -14.54 7.98 -2.83
CA GLY A 317 -14.71 8.52 -4.17
C GLY A 317 -14.03 7.66 -5.22
N ARG A 318 -14.67 7.54 -6.38
CA ARG A 318 -14.16 6.81 -7.53
C ARG A 318 -14.11 7.71 -8.75
N PRO A 319 -12.93 8.04 -9.28
CA PRO A 319 -12.81 8.77 -10.54
C PRO A 319 -13.28 7.89 -11.71
N VAL A 320 -14.10 8.46 -12.58
CA VAL A 320 -14.51 7.86 -13.87
C VAL A 320 -13.77 8.55 -14.98
N GLY A 321 -13.19 7.81 -15.91
CA GLY A 321 -12.48 8.33 -17.06
C GLY A 321 -10.96 8.34 -16.97
N GLY A 322 -10.37 8.05 -15.81
CA GLY A 322 -8.91 8.09 -15.65
C GLY A 322 -8.15 7.11 -16.55
N ARG A 323 -8.65 5.90 -16.73
CA ARG A 323 -8.06 4.89 -17.62
C ARG A 323 -8.47 5.08 -19.08
N PHE A 324 -9.66 5.61 -19.30
CA PHE A 324 -10.24 5.81 -20.63
C PHE A 324 -10.36 7.33 -20.84
N ILE A 325 -9.33 7.93 -21.42
CA ILE A 325 -9.33 9.37 -21.70
C ILE A 325 -10.21 9.60 -22.95
N PRO A 326 -11.30 10.38 -22.85
CA PRO A 326 -12.10 10.73 -23.99
C PRO A 326 -11.27 11.52 -25.02
N ALA A 327 -11.57 11.37 -26.29
CA ALA A 327 -10.85 12.06 -27.37
C ALA A 327 -10.92 13.59 -27.27
N ASP A 328 -11.93 14.13 -26.59
CA ASP A 328 -12.14 15.56 -26.35
C ASP A 328 -11.39 16.11 -25.11
N GLY A 329 -10.66 15.23 -24.38
CA GLY A 329 -9.91 15.63 -23.20
C GLY A 329 -10.77 15.98 -21.98
N THR A 330 -12.03 15.56 -21.94
CA THR A 330 -12.90 15.77 -20.76
C THR A 330 -12.23 15.25 -19.48
N PRO A 331 -12.15 16.06 -18.40
CA PRO A 331 -11.52 15.64 -17.17
C PRO A 331 -12.29 14.51 -16.50
N PRO A 332 -11.62 13.65 -15.69
CA PRO A 332 -12.26 12.61 -14.91
C PRO A 332 -13.36 13.20 -14.01
N ARG A 333 -14.47 12.49 -13.90
CA ARG A 333 -15.57 12.82 -12.98
C ARG A 333 -15.61 11.79 -11.86
N LEU A 334 -16.27 12.12 -10.75
CA LEU A 334 -16.57 11.15 -9.73
C LEU A 334 -17.77 10.29 -10.16
N HIS A 335 -17.76 9.02 -9.76
CA HIS A 335 -18.88 8.12 -10.00
C HIS A 335 -20.13 8.63 -9.25
N PRO A 336 -21.29 8.77 -9.91
CA PRO A 336 -22.50 9.31 -9.28
C PRO A 336 -23.10 8.37 -8.24
N ASP A 337 -22.94 7.10 -8.45
CA ASP A 337 -23.34 6.07 -7.49
C ASP A 337 -22.27 5.96 -6.40
N VAL A 338 -22.53 6.59 -5.25
CA VAL A 338 -21.59 6.52 -4.12
C VAL A 338 -21.68 5.19 -3.38
N ASP A 339 -22.76 4.42 -3.58
CA ASP A 339 -22.93 3.09 -2.99
C ASP A 339 -22.13 2.05 -3.78
N GLU A 340 -22.04 2.18 -5.11
CA GLU A 340 -21.09 1.39 -5.91
C GLU A 340 -19.66 1.67 -5.44
N THR A 341 -19.31 2.95 -5.20
CA THR A 341 -18.00 3.30 -4.69
C THR A 341 -17.73 2.70 -3.31
N ARG A 342 -18.71 2.75 -2.40
CA ARG A 342 -18.69 2.09 -1.09
C ARG A 342 -18.48 0.57 -1.25
N SER A 343 -19.15 -0.06 -2.21
CA SER A 343 -19.01 -1.49 -2.50
C SER A 343 -17.60 -1.88 -2.94
N TYR A 344 -16.87 -1.02 -3.67
CA TYR A 344 -15.46 -1.23 -3.97
C TYR A 344 -14.58 -1.19 -2.72
N VAL A 345 -14.87 -0.29 -1.77
CA VAL A 345 -14.15 -0.25 -0.48
C VAL A 345 -14.46 -1.50 0.33
N ILE A 346 -15.72 -1.96 0.36
CA ILE A 346 -16.09 -3.23 0.99
C ILE A 346 -15.26 -4.37 0.40
N GLN A 347 -15.21 -4.49 -0.91
CA GLN A 347 -14.44 -5.54 -1.58
C GLN A 347 -12.94 -5.43 -1.26
N ASP A 348 -12.38 -4.25 -1.29
CA ASP A 348 -10.98 -4.04 -0.95
C ASP A 348 -10.69 -4.48 0.49
N LEU A 349 -11.51 -4.08 1.47
CA LEU A 349 -11.31 -4.47 2.86
C LEU A 349 -11.53 -5.97 3.11
N LEU A 350 -12.48 -6.60 2.42
CA LEU A 350 -12.65 -8.06 2.44
C LEU A 350 -11.37 -8.79 1.99
N TYR A 351 -10.73 -8.32 0.93
CA TYR A 351 -9.51 -8.90 0.41
C TYR A 351 -8.23 -8.40 1.11
N SER A 352 -8.33 -7.48 2.07
CA SER A 352 -7.17 -7.03 2.86
C SER A 352 -6.69 -8.08 3.86
N GLY A 353 -7.56 -9.05 4.23
CA GLY A 353 -7.32 -10.01 5.29
C GLY A 353 -7.41 -9.40 6.70
N GLY A 354 -7.73 -8.11 6.83
CA GLY A 354 -7.86 -7.41 8.12
C GLY A 354 -9.31 -7.13 8.55
N LEU A 355 -10.31 -7.56 7.80
CA LEU A 355 -11.72 -7.34 8.13
C LEU A 355 -12.27 -8.51 8.93
N ALA A 356 -12.74 -8.25 10.17
CA ALA A 356 -13.38 -9.25 11.01
C ALA A 356 -14.91 -9.27 10.86
N GLN A 357 -15.53 -8.08 10.83
CA GLN A 357 -16.98 -7.95 10.74
C GLN A 357 -17.36 -6.81 9.79
N LEU A 358 -18.44 -7.02 9.06
CA LEU A 358 -19.08 -6.05 8.18
C LEU A 358 -20.54 -5.88 8.56
N GLY A 359 -20.97 -4.65 8.77
CA GLY A 359 -22.37 -4.32 9.01
C GLY A 359 -22.81 -3.08 8.23
N PHE A 360 -24.09 -2.77 8.32
CA PHE A 360 -24.65 -1.57 7.74
C PHE A 360 -25.54 -0.86 8.76
N VAL A 361 -25.47 0.48 8.77
CA VAL A 361 -26.36 1.34 9.56
C VAL A 361 -26.95 2.44 8.69
N GLU A 362 -28.11 2.93 9.09
CA GLU A 362 -28.70 4.13 8.51
C GLU A 362 -27.92 5.38 8.97
N GLY A 363 -28.30 6.56 8.53
CA GLY A 363 -27.74 7.83 9.00
C GLY A 363 -27.31 8.79 7.89
N VAL A 364 -27.46 8.39 6.64
CA VAL A 364 -27.36 9.27 5.48
C VAL A 364 -28.75 9.37 4.83
N PRO A 365 -29.25 10.55 4.48
CA PRO A 365 -30.52 10.64 3.74
C PRO A 365 -30.40 9.96 2.39
N ALA A 366 -31.26 8.99 2.11
CA ALA A 366 -31.34 8.35 0.81
C ALA A 366 -31.65 9.38 -0.30
N VAL A 367 -31.03 9.20 -1.45
CA VAL A 367 -31.18 10.07 -2.63
C VAL A 367 -31.39 9.20 -3.85
N SER A 368 -32.58 9.22 -4.42
CA SER A 368 -32.84 8.47 -5.64
C SER A 368 -32.14 9.07 -6.86
N VAL A 369 -32.02 8.29 -7.93
CA VAL A 369 -31.42 8.73 -9.20
C VAL A 369 -32.14 9.98 -9.77
N GLU A 370 -33.43 10.13 -9.53
CA GLU A 370 -34.20 11.27 -9.98
C GLU A 370 -33.98 12.53 -9.12
N GLN A 371 -33.50 12.36 -7.88
CA GLN A 371 -33.34 13.44 -6.87
C GLN A 371 -31.89 13.83 -6.61
N TRP A 372 -31.01 13.57 -7.51
CA TRP A 372 -29.56 13.74 -7.35
C TRP A 372 -29.16 14.95 -6.50
N ARG A 373 -28.14 14.75 -5.63
CA ARG A 373 -27.55 15.82 -4.82
C ARG A 373 -26.13 16.15 -5.31
N ASN A 374 -25.71 17.38 -5.04
CA ASN A 374 -24.35 17.79 -5.35
C ASN A 374 -23.34 17.03 -4.51
N HIS A 375 -22.28 16.54 -5.17
CA HIS A 375 -21.13 15.94 -4.55
C HIS A 375 -19.99 16.98 -4.47
N PRO A 376 -19.07 16.90 -3.47
CA PRO A 376 -17.83 17.67 -3.47
C PRO A 376 -17.08 17.50 -4.80
N GLY A 377 -16.88 18.57 -5.54
CA GLY A 377 -16.28 18.54 -6.88
C GLY A 377 -17.27 18.78 -8.03
N ASP A 378 -18.37 19.49 -7.78
CA ASP A 378 -19.41 19.89 -8.75
C ASP A 378 -20.08 18.70 -9.46
N PHE A 379 -20.38 17.66 -8.69
CA PHE A 379 -20.94 16.44 -9.20
C PHE A 379 -22.21 16.02 -8.45
N ASN A 380 -23.19 15.48 -9.18
CA ASN A 380 -24.43 14.99 -8.57
C ASN A 380 -24.25 13.51 -8.16
N TYR A 381 -24.81 13.11 -7.00
CA TYR A 381 -24.78 11.76 -6.53
C TYR A 381 -26.15 11.24 -6.09
N HIS A 382 -26.30 9.93 -6.06
CA HIS A 382 -27.40 9.20 -5.44
C HIS A 382 -26.86 8.17 -4.44
N THR A 383 -27.69 7.75 -3.48
CA THR A 383 -27.33 6.81 -2.42
C THR A 383 -28.54 6.14 -1.80
N ASP A 384 -28.40 4.89 -1.37
CA ASP A 384 -29.38 4.13 -0.58
C ASP A 384 -29.52 4.62 0.87
N GLY A 385 -28.62 5.51 1.31
CA GLY A 385 -28.63 6.10 2.65
C GLY A 385 -27.91 5.30 3.72
N LEU A 386 -27.24 4.21 3.36
CA LEU A 386 -26.54 3.36 4.32
C LEU A 386 -25.04 3.72 4.46
N ARG A 387 -24.52 3.48 5.66
CA ARG A 387 -23.10 3.46 5.96
C ARG A 387 -22.63 2.03 6.08
N ALA A 388 -21.55 1.67 5.42
CA ALA A 388 -20.86 0.41 5.68
C ALA A 388 -19.97 0.55 6.92
N VAL A 389 -20.04 -0.42 7.82
CA VAL A 389 -19.33 -0.46 9.10
C VAL A 389 -18.36 -1.63 9.08
N PHE A 390 -17.08 -1.33 9.30
CA PHE A 390 -15.97 -2.28 9.21
C PHE A 390 -15.28 -2.41 10.56
N PHE A 391 -15.21 -3.63 11.10
CA PHE A 391 -14.41 -3.94 12.27
C PHE A 391 -13.09 -4.56 11.81
N LEU A 392 -12.01 -3.82 12.03
CA LEU A 392 -10.68 -4.17 11.53
C LEU A 392 -9.79 -4.70 12.64
N VAL A 393 -9.00 -5.71 12.30
CA VAL A 393 -8.14 -6.44 13.23
C VAL A 393 -6.76 -6.69 12.65
N THR A 394 -5.79 -6.92 13.51
CA THR A 394 -4.39 -7.14 13.13
C THR A 394 -4.14 -8.46 12.39
N ARG A 395 -4.97 -9.48 12.62
CA ARG A 395 -4.74 -10.81 12.09
C ARG A 395 -5.24 -10.92 10.66
N PRO A 396 -4.46 -11.55 9.76
CA PRO A 396 -5.01 -11.94 8.48
C PRO A 396 -6.13 -12.96 8.69
N LEU A 397 -7.31 -12.64 8.15
CA LEU A 397 -8.49 -13.47 8.14
C LEU A 397 -8.78 -13.92 6.71
N SER A 398 -9.33 -15.12 6.56
CA SER A 398 -9.87 -15.59 5.29
C SER A 398 -11.28 -15.02 5.07
N LEU A 399 -11.71 -14.93 3.81
CA LEU A 399 -13.08 -14.49 3.50
C LEU A 399 -14.18 -15.21 4.27
N PRO A 400 -14.13 -16.54 4.48
CA PRO A 400 -15.12 -17.26 5.27
C PRO A 400 -15.16 -16.90 6.77
N ASP A 401 -14.10 -16.26 7.27
CA ASP A 401 -14.01 -15.87 8.68
C ASP A 401 -14.65 -14.51 8.95
N VAL A 402 -15.02 -13.77 7.89
CA VAL A 402 -15.66 -12.46 8.02
C VAL A 402 -17.13 -12.64 8.37
N GLU A 403 -17.54 -12.06 9.49
CA GLU A 403 -18.92 -12.06 9.92
C GLU A 403 -19.69 -10.88 9.30
N VAL A 404 -20.83 -11.15 8.67
CA VAL A 404 -21.75 -10.11 8.19
C VAL A 404 -22.82 -9.91 9.26
N LEU A 405 -22.86 -8.71 9.83
CA LEU A 405 -23.75 -8.37 10.93
C LEU A 405 -25.18 -8.15 10.44
N ASP A 406 -26.14 -8.68 11.16
CA ASP A 406 -27.58 -8.54 10.88
C ASP A 406 -28.16 -7.23 11.47
N TRP A 407 -27.48 -6.10 11.19
CA TRP A 407 -27.91 -4.78 11.68
C TRP A 407 -28.97 -4.16 10.76
N VAL A 408 -28.63 -4.02 9.49
CA VAL A 408 -29.55 -3.63 8.43
C VAL A 408 -29.37 -4.63 7.29
N PRO A 409 -30.43 -5.27 6.81
CA PRO A 409 -30.36 -6.26 5.75
C PRO A 409 -30.17 -5.58 4.39
N ALA A 410 -29.00 -4.96 4.19
CA ALA A 410 -28.69 -4.18 3.00
C ALA A 410 -28.76 -5.03 1.71
N LEU A 411 -28.31 -6.29 1.78
CA LEU A 411 -28.34 -7.19 0.62
C LEU A 411 -29.76 -7.57 0.24
N ASP A 412 -30.65 -7.76 1.20
CA ASP A 412 -32.07 -8.08 0.93
C ASP A 412 -32.78 -6.87 0.32
N ARG A 413 -32.46 -5.65 0.75
CA ARG A 413 -32.98 -4.41 0.15
C ARG A 413 -32.54 -4.29 -1.31
N GLN A 414 -31.26 -4.46 -1.59
CA GLN A 414 -30.72 -4.39 -2.96
C GLN A 414 -31.31 -5.49 -3.86
N ALA A 415 -31.52 -6.70 -3.32
CA ALA A 415 -32.15 -7.78 -4.05
C ALA A 415 -33.62 -7.48 -4.37
N ALA A 416 -34.36 -6.87 -3.45
CA ALA A 416 -35.73 -6.45 -3.65
C ALA A 416 -35.87 -5.34 -4.69
N GLU A 417 -35.02 -4.32 -4.62
CA GLU A 417 -34.94 -3.23 -5.60
C GLU A 417 -34.55 -3.72 -7.00
N ALA A 418 -33.58 -4.64 -7.09
CA ALA A 418 -33.18 -5.25 -8.34
C ALA A 418 -34.31 -6.11 -8.96
N ALA A 419 -35.09 -6.77 -8.14
CA ALA A 419 -36.26 -7.55 -8.59
C ALA A 419 -37.40 -6.66 -9.09
N GLU A 420 -37.61 -5.50 -8.42
CA GLU A 420 -38.64 -4.53 -8.81
C GLU A 420 -38.30 -3.80 -10.10
N ASN A 421 -37.01 -3.53 -10.34
CA ASN A 421 -36.50 -2.84 -11.52
C ASN A 421 -36.26 -3.78 -12.73
N LYS A 422 -36.48 -5.09 -12.59
CA LYS A 422 -36.33 -6.02 -13.70
C LYS A 422 -37.47 -5.79 -14.70
N PRO A 423 -37.18 -5.47 -15.99
CA PRO A 423 -38.24 -5.33 -16.97
C PRO A 423 -39.09 -6.61 -17.01
N LEU A 424 -40.40 -6.46 -16.98
CA LEU A 424 -41.29 -7.59 -17.22
C LEU A 424 -40.90 -8.23 -18.56
N GLU A 425 -40.30 -9.41 -18.51
CA GLU A 425 -40.07 -10.21 -19.70
C GLU A 425 -41.45 -10.47 -20.30
N ASN A 426 -41.68 -9.89 -21.47
CA ASN A 426 -42.86 -10.17 -22.26
C ASN A 426 -42.87 -11.67 -22.62
N THR A 427 -43.61 -12.46 -21.89
CA THR A 427 -43.80 -13.90 -22.12
C THR A 427 -44.77 -14.20 -23.26
N ASP A 428 -45.01 -13.26 -24.16
CA ASP A 428 -45.84 -13.44 -25.34
C ASP A 428 -44.98 -13.52 -26.65
N GLU A 429 -44.13 -14.51 -26.77
CA GLU A 429 -43.80 -15.05 -28.08
C GLU A 429 -44.48 -16.40 -28.23
N PRO A 430 -45.46 -16.53 -29.18
CA PRO A 430 -46.05 -17.81 -29.51
C PRO A 430 -44.98 -18.61 -30.28
N HIS A 431 -44.65 -19.79 -29.76
CA HIS A 431 -43.89 -20.79 -30.47
C HIS A 431 -44.62 -21.12 -31.77
N ALA A 432 -44.13 -20.57 -32.89
CA ALA A 432 -44.49 -21.08 -34.23
C ALA A 432 -43.59 -22.27 -34.55
N TYR A 433 -44.20 -23.36 -34.92
CA TYR A 433 -43.65 -24.65 -35.33
C TYR A 433 -42.68 -24.57 -36.51
#